data_4a0355485a0b47fd224a93925efbdf08
#
_entry.id   4a0355485a0b47fd224a93925efbdf08
#
_cell.length_a   1.000
_cell.length_b   1.000
_cell.length_c   1.000
_cell.angle_alpha   90.00
_cell.angle_beta   90.00
_cell.angle_gamma   90.00
#
_symmetry.space_group_name_H-M   'P 1'
#
loop_
_entity.id
_entity.type
_entity.pdbx_description
1 polymer ?
#
loop_
_entity_poly.entity_id
_entity_poly.type
_entity_poly.pdbx_seq_one_letter_code
_entity_poly.pdbx_strand_id
1 'polypeptide(L)'
;MLILNSEITITGSKTWVFDFVNNVKIDEDVATLTDTCIITLPKKVHFEGTDYNNNLPIKRGDRIEIKLGYSNLETRFSGYIRSIDTRYPITITCEDSMFLLKTVKANPKSYKSAMLKDVISDLLDSTGIKSELIDNIKLGQYRVNQGTVAQELNELKTHFLLNAYFRIIDNEPVLYVGLLYPFDNRKKEVFETGMNIISEDFEFRQKEDIKVKVEATSVDMKNKRTYLEVGDKEGDIVKINIPDLTESELRDFANKALERQKSTGLKGRFTTFGQPSVSKCDIVEVHSLDGRIGSYLVQKNEIEFGMNGFRQTITLGQALELIKT
;
A
#
# COMPACT_ATOMS: atom_id res chain seq x y z
N MET A 1 -25.74 -13.69 16.49
CA MET A 1 -25.55 -12.22 16.38
C MET A 1 -24.04 -11.99 16.34
N LEU A 2 -23.52 -11.32 15.31
CA LEU A 2 -22.10 -10.97 15.24
C LEU A 2 -21.86 -9.74 16.11
N ILE A 3 -20.99 -9.84 17.09
CA ILE A 3 -20.61 -8.74 17.98
C ILE A 3 -19.31 -8.14 17.45
N LEU A 4 -19.30 -6.83 17.24
CA LEU A 4 -18.11 -6.09 16.82
C LEU A 4 -17.19 -5.91 18.02
N ASN A 5 -15.93 -6.32 17.86
CA ASN A 5 -14.90 -6.17 18.86
C ASN A 5 -13.72 -5.35 18.29
N SER A 6 -13.17 -4.47 19.10
CA SER A 6 -11.97 -3.71 18.80
C SER A 6 -11.04 -3.69 19.99
N GLU A 7 -9.74 -3.63 19.72
CA GLU A 7 -8.69 -3.36 20.70
C GLU A 7 -7.72 -2.36 20.08
N ILE A 8 -7.58 -1.22 20.74
CA ILE A 8 -6.66 -0.17 20.29
C ILE A 8 -5.63 0.02 21.37
N THR A 9 -4.39 -0.22 21.02
CA THR A 9 -3.23 -0.07 21.89
C THR A 9 -2.41 1.13 21.44
N ILE A 10 -2.23 2.12 22.32
CA ILE A 10 -1.37 3.28 22.08
C ILE A 10 -0.21 3.21 23.05
N THR A 11 1.02 3.20 22.52
CA THR A 11 2.26 3.11 23.29
C THR A 11 3.09 4.38 23.12
N GLY A 12 3.22 5.13 24.21
CA GLY A 12 4.05 6.33 24.31
C GLY A 12 4.85 6.30 25.60
N SER A 13 4.72 7.31 26.45
CA SER A 13 5.29 7.30 27.81
C SER A 13 4.64 6.26 28.73
N LYS A 14 3.38 5.94 28.47
CA LYS A 14 2.59 4.85 29.02
C LYS A 14 1.91 4.10 27.90
N THR A 15 1.45 2.88 28.17
CA THR A 15 0.62 2.11 27.26
C THR A 15 -0.85 2.26 27.66
N TRP A 16 -1.67 2.63 26.68
CA TRP A 16 -3.11 2.77 26.82
C TRP A 16 -3.79 1.71 25.95
N VAL A 17 -4.75 1.00 26.51
CA VAL A 17 -5.56 0.02 25.78
C VAL A 17 -7.03 0.37 25.97
N PHE A 18 -7.78 0.43 24.88
CA PHE A 18 -9.22 0.62 24.90
C PHE A 18 -9.91 -0.19 23.80
N ASP A 19 -11.15 -0.57 24.07
CA ASP A 19 -11.93 -1.54 23.30
C ASP A 19 -13.17 -0.92 22.63
N PHE A 20 -13.32 0.40 22.72
CA PHE A 20 -14.48 1.09 22.13
C PHE A 20 -14.07 2.27 21.27
N VAL A 21 -14.74 2.40 20.14
CA VAL A 21 -14.58 3.50 19.18
C VAL A 21 -15.92 3.81 18.55
N ASN A 22 -16.13 5.04 18.08
CA ASN A 22 -17.27 5.35 17.23
C ASN A 22 -17.05 4.84 15.83
N ASN A 23 -15.84 5.06 15.30
CA ASN A 23 -15.49 4.66 13.95
C ASN A 23 -13.98 4.52 13.81
N VAL A 24 -13.56 3.54 13.01
CA VAL A 24 -12.20 3.39 12.50
C VAL A 24 -12.29 3.30 10.98
N LYS A 25 -11.51 4.13 10.29
CA LYS A 25 -11.32 4.06 8.84
C LYS A 25 -9.85 3.83 8.55
N ILE A 26 -9.54 2.76 7.82
CA ILE A 26 -8.18 2.44 7.38
C ILE A 26 -8.18 2.45 5.86
N ASP A 27 -7.17 3.07 5.29
CA ASP A 27 -6.93 3.13 3.84
C ASP A 27 -5.55 2.55 3.55
N GLU A 28 -5.53 1.36 2.96
CA GLU A 28 -4.32 0.64 2.52
C GLU A 28 -4.27 0.66 1.00
N ASP A 29 -3.26 1.26 0.39
CA ASP A 29 -3.12 1.33 -1.06
C ASP A 29 -1.66 1.14 -1.49
N VAL A 30 -1.42 0.24 -2.45
CA VAL A 30 -0.10 0.04 -3.06
C VAL A 30 0.35 1.27 -3.86
N ALA A 31 -0.60 2.00 -4.42
CA ALA A 31 -0.31 3.19 -5.20
C ALA A 31 0.11 4.39 -4.34
N THR A 32 -0.18 4.40 -3.05
CA THR A 32 0.28 5.44 -2.12
C THR A 32 1.54 5.01 -1.38
N LEU A 33 2.31 5.99 -0.93
CA LEU A 33 3.52 5.71 -0.14
C LEU A 33 3.18 5.36 1.32
N THR A 34 2.03 5.81 1.81
CA THR A 34 1.65 5.78 3.22
C THR A 34 0.23 5.29 3.36
N ASP A 35 0.01 4.29 4.18
CA ASP A 35 -1.32 3.91 4.64
C ASP A 35 -1.77 4.84 5.77
N THR A 36 -3.06 5.08 5.84
CA THR A 36 -3.63 5.97 6.85
C THR A 36 -4.72 5.28 7.64
N CYS A 37 -4.86 5.71 8.90
CA CYS A 37 -5.98 5.33 9.74
C CYS A 37 -6.55 6.55 10.44
N ILE A 38 -7.88 6.64 10.48
CA ILE A 38 -8.61 7.67 11.19
C ILE A 38 -9.50 6.99 12.22
N ILE A 39 -9.29 7.35 13.49
CA ILE A 39 -10.10 6.87 14.62
C ILE A 39 -10.95 8.01 15.13
N THR A 40 -12.24 7.76 15.28
CA THR A 40 -13.15 8.69 15.92
C THR A 40 -13.59 8.13 17.27
N LEU A 41 -13.29 8.84 18.33
CA LEU A 41 -13.64 8.47 19.70
C LEU A 41 -14.98 9.08 20.13
N PRO A 42 -15.69 8.44 21.07
CA PRO A 42 -16.91 9.01 21.63
C PRO A 42 -16.66 10.34 22.34
N LYS A 43 -17.73 11.08 22.58
CA LYS A 43 -17.68 12.44 23.15
C LYS A 43 -17.01 12.52 24.53
N LYS A 44 -17.12 11.47 25.32
CA LYS A 44 -16.46 11.35 26.62
C LYS A 44 -15.53 10.15 26.60
N VAL A 45 -14.25 10.41 26.77
CA VAL A 45 -13.21 9.38 26.89
C VAL A 45 -12.61 9.51 28.28
N HIS A 46 -12.62 8.40 29.01
CA HIS A 46 -12.01 8.31 30.33
C HIS A 46 -10.68 7.55 30.20
N PHE A 47 -9.59 8.20 30.57
CA PHE A 47 -8.29 7.55 30.72
C PHE A 47 -8.02 7.37 32.23
N GLU A 48 -7.87 6.13 32.70
CA GLU A 48 -7.66 5.80 34.13
C GLU A 48 -8.73 6.41 35.07
N GLY A 49 -9.99 6.49 34.61
CA GLY A 49 -11.10 7.04 35.39
C GLY A 49 -11.16 8.57 35.46
N THR A 50 -10.31 9.27 34.71
CA THR A 50 -10.28 10.73 34.65
C THR A 50 -10.81 11.22 33.33
N ASP A 51 -11.68 12.24 33.34
CA ASP A 51 -12.15 12.93 32.14
C ASP A 51 -11.04 13.84 31.57
N TYR A 52 -10.53 13.49 30.40
CA TYR A 52 -9.56 14.33 29.70
C TYR A 52 -10.26 15.16 28.62
N ASN A 53 -10.67 16.37 28.97
CA ASN A 53 -11.36 17.24 28.01
C ASN A 53 -10.41 18.02 27.10
N ASN A 54 -9.18 18.33 27.53
CA ASN A 54 -8.25 19.17 26.78
C ASN A 54 -6.79 18.70 26.80
N ASN A 55 -6.44 17.66 27.53
CA ASN A 55 -5.05 17.22 27.69
C ASN A 55 -4.96 15.68 27.63
N LEU A 56 -5.19 15.14 26.45
CA LEU A 56 -5.08 13.70 26.22
C LEU A 56 -3.67 13.21 26.55
N PRO A 57 -3.51 12.05 27.25
CA PRO A 57 -2.21 11.51 27.62
C PRO A 57 -1.48 10.86 26.43
N ILE A 58 -1.93 11.08 25.24
CA ILE A 58 -1.39 10.59 23.97
C ILE A 58 -0.96 11.76 23.10
N LYS A 59 0.08 11.57 22.29
CA LYS A 59 0.65 12.64 21.48
C LYS A 59 1.09 12.15 20.09
N ARG A 60 1.38 13.10 19.22
CA ARG A 60 2.01 12.81 17.93
C ARG A 60 3.29 12.02 18.11
N GLY A 61 3.45 10.96 17.32
CA GLY A 61 4.59 10.06 17.33
C GLY A 61 4.44 8.85 18.25
N ASP A 62 3.40 8.80 19.08
CA ASP A 62 3.10 7.57 19.83
C ASP A 62 2.72 6.44 18.87
N ARG A 63 3.22 5.23 19.15
CA ARG A 63 2.89 4.03 18.37
C ARG A 63 1.45 3.61 18.62
N ILE A 64 0.78 3.16 17.57
CA ILE A 64 -0.58 2.66 17.65
C ILE A 64 -0.72 1.32 16.95
N GLU A 65 -1.44 0.40 17.57
CA GLU A 65 -1.89 -0.86 17.00
C GLU A 65 -3.40 -0.97 17.13
N ILE A 66 -4.05 -1.40 16.06
CA ILE A 66 -5.51 -1.51 15.98
C ILE A 66 -5.87 -2.92 15.57
N LYS A 67 -6.59 -3.61 16.44
CA LYS A 67 -7.16 -4.92 16.16
C LYS A 67 -8.67 -4.80 16.07
N LEU A 68 -9.23 -5.36 15.02
CA LEU A 68 -10.66 -5.35 14.73
C LEU A 68 -11.13 -6.77 14.41
N GLY A 69 -12.38 -7.06 14.74
CA GLY A 69 -12.96 -8.35 14.43
C GLY A 69 -14.39 -8.53 14.94
N TYR A 70 -14.92 -9.70 14.74
CA TYR A 70 -16.17 -10.15 15.37
C TYR A 70 -15.85 -10.91 16.65
N SER A 71 -15.57 -12.23 16.56
CA SER A 71 -15.17 -13.03 17.73
C SER A 71 -13.67 -13.03 17.95
N ASN A 72 -12.91 -13.08 16.86
CA ASN A 72 -11.46 -13.06 16.88
C ASN A 72 -10.96 -11.70 16.39
N LEU A 73 -10.05 -11.10 17.15
CA LEU A 73 -9.40 -9.85 16.81
C LEU A 73 -8.17 -10.13 15.95
N GLU A 74 -8.04 -9.40 14.85
CA GLU A 74 -6.88 -9.42 13.97
C GLU A 74 -6.27 -8.02 13.87
N THR A 75 -4.94 -7.90 13.86
CA THR A 75 -4.26 -6.64 13.65
C THR A 75 -4.57 -6.12 12.24
N ARG A 76 -5.25 -4.98 12.18
CA ARG A 76 -5.66 -4.35 10.92
C ARG A 76 -4.84 -3.12 10.58
N PHE A 77 -4.20 -2.51 11.58
CA PHE A 77 -3.32 -1.37 11.38
C PHE A 77 -2.25 -1.32 12.46
N SER A 78 -1.03 -0.99 12.06
CA SER A 78 0.08 -0.67 12.98
C SER A 78 0.82 0.54 12.42
N GLY A 79 1.03 1.54 13.27
CA GLY A 79 1.67 2.78 12.83
C GLY A 79 1.87 3.77 13.97
N TYR A 80 1.77 5.06 13.63
CA TYR A 80 2.08 6.17 14.52
C TYR A 80 1.02 7.26 14.44
N ILE A 81 0.74 7.93 15.55
CA ILE A 81 -0.16 9.06 15.60
C ILE A 81 0.48 10.24 14.85
N ARG A 82 -0.18 10.67 13.78
CA ARG A 82 0.19 11.86 13.02
C ARG A 82 -0.34 13.15 13.64
N SER A 83 -1.61 13.14 14.01
CA SER A 83 -2.30 14.32 14.59
C SER A 83 -3.50 13.90 15.40
N ILE A 84 -3.87 14.76 16.37
CA ILE A 84 -5.04 14.60 17.21
C ILE A 84 -5.86 15.89 17.11
N ASP A 85 -7.11 15.78 16.71
CA ASP A 85 -8.09 16.87 16.78
C ASP A 85 -8.97 16.65 18.01
N THR A 86 -8.86 17.53 18.97
CA THR A 86 -9.59 17.47 20.25
C THR A 86 -10.97 18.06 20.20
N ARG A 87 -11.39 18.65 19.06
CA ARG A 87 -12.77 19.05 18.83
C ARG A 87 -13.66 17.81 18.81
N TYR A 88 -14.85 17.92 19.36
CA TYR A 88 -15.78 16.79 19.41
C TYR A 88 -16.48 16.52 18.08
N PRO A 89 -16.47 15.24 17.62
CA PRO A 89 -15.83 14.06 18.23
C PRO A 89 -14.30 14.10 18.08
N ILE A 90 -13.58 13.60 19.09
CA ILE A 90 -12.11 13.51 19.04
C ILE A 90 -11.71 12.62 17.86
N THR A 91 -10.79 13.11 17.04
CA THR A 91 -10.30 12.38 15.87
C THR A 91 -8.78 12.21 15.95
N ILE A 92 -8.32 10.98 15.86
CA ILE A 92 -6.91 10.62 15.82
C ILE A 92 -6.58 10.18 14.39
N THR A 93 -5.65 10.87 13.74
CA THR A 93 -5.15 10.50 12.42
C THR A 93 -3.80 9.82 12.58
N CYS A 94 -3.65 8.64 11.99
CA CYS A 94 -2.45 7.81 12.06
C CYS A 94 -1.90 7.53 10.67
N GLU A 95 -0.61 7.28 10.60
CA GLU A 95 0.11 6.80 9.43
C GLU A 95 0.88 5.54 9.78
N ASP A 96 1.12 4.69 8.79
CA ASP A 96 1.93 3.48 8.94
C ASP A 96 3.41 3.83 9.28
N SER A 97 4.32 2.87 9.20
CA SER A 97 5.73 3.08 9.51
C SER A 97 6.45 4.07 8.57
N MET A 98 5.82 4.49 7.47
CA MET A 98 6.32 5.60 6.65
C MET A 98 6.40 6.91 7.43
N PHE A 99 5.58 7.07 8.48
CA PHE A 99 5.69 8.20 9.41
C PHE A 99 7.11 8.39 9.93
N LEU A 100 7.80 7.30 10.30
CA LEU A 100 9.20 7.37 10.75
C LEU A 100 10.13 7.86 9.64
N LEU A 101 9.98 7.29 8.43
CA LEU A 101 10.82 7.64 7.29
C LEU A 101 10.62 9.09 6.79
N LYS A 102 9.49 9.70 7.12
CA LYS A 102 9.23 11.13 6.90
C LYS A 102 10.03 12.04 7.84
N THR A 103 10.54 11.51 8.95
CA THR A 103 11.32 12.27 9.94
C THR A 103 12.83 12.01 9.83
N VAL A 104 13.23 10.86 9.30
CA VAL A 104 14.63 10.49 9.13
C VAL A 104 15.21 11.16 7.90
N LYS A 105 16.33 11.85 8.05
CA LYS A 105 17.05 12.46 6.92
C LYS A 105 17.83 11.40 6.15
N ALA A 106 17.74 11.45 4.84
CA ALA A 106 18.57 10.64 3.95
C ALA A 106 20.01 11.17 3.96
N ASN A 107 20.98 10.27 3.98
CA ASN A 107 22.39 10.63 3.83
C ASN A 107 22.70 10.88 2.34
N PRO A 108 23.13 12.11 1.96
CA PRO A 108 23.46 12.41 0.57
C PRO A 108 24.58 11.50 0.07
N LYS A 109 24.35 10.80 -1.04
CA LYS A 109 25.32 9.88 -1.63
C LYS A 109 25.14 9.85 -3.15
N SER A 110 26.28 9.76 -3.87
CA SER A 110 26.26 9.65 -5.34
C SER A 110 26.78 8.28 -5.75
N TYR A 111 26.03 7.63 -6.63
CA TYR A 111 26.37 6.33 -7.20
C TYR A 111 26.69 6.50 -8.68
N LYS A 112 27.77 5.90 -9.14
CA LYS A 112 28.11 5.86 -10.58
C LYS A 112 27.27 4.83 -11.32
N SER A 113 26.94 3.72 -10.65
CA SER A 113 26.07 2.65 -11.14
C SER A 113 25.33 2.06 -9.94
N ALA A 114 24.15 2.60 -9.65
CA ALA A 114 23.35 2.19 -8.51
C ALA A 114 22.55 0.93 -8.81
N MET A 115 22.52 0.03 -7.84
CA MET A 115 21.49 -1.01 -7.78
C MET A 115 20.44 -0.58 -6.75
N LEU A 116 19.18 -0.86 -7.02
CA LEU A 116 18.08 -0.51 -6.10
C LEU A 116 18.34 -1.02 -4.67
N LYS A 117 18.86 -2.26 -4.57
CA LYS A 117 19.21 -2.87 -3.29
C LYS A 117 20.20 -2.03 -2.48
N ASP A 118 21.25 -1.52 -3.12
CA ASP A 118 22.29 -0.76 -2.44
C ASP A 118 21.74 0.59 -1.95
N VAL A 119 20.93 1.25 -2.79
CA VAL A 119 20.30 2.53 -2.45
C VAL A 119 19.34 2.38 -1.27
N ILE A 120 18.48 1.35 -1.29
CA ILE A 120 17.53 1.10 -0.20
C ILE A 120 18.26 0.71 1.08
N SER A 121 19.29 -0.14 0.99
CA SER A 121 20.10 -0.50 2.16
C SER A 121 20.73 0.73 2.83
N ASP A 122 21.33 1.62 2.05
CA ASP A 122 21.94 2.86 2.56
C ASP A 122 20.89 3.83 3.15
N LEU A 123 19.70 3.93 2.52
CA LEU A 123 18.62 4.78 3.03
C LEU A 123 18.07 4.29 4.38
N LEU A 124 18.07 2.99 4.62
CA LEU A 124 17.51 2.38 5.82
C LEU A 124 18.52 2.07 6.92
N ASP A 125 19.81 2.21 6.66
CA ASP A 125 20.90 1.79 7.56
C ASP A 125 20.73 2.27 9.02
N SER A 126 20.25 3.50 9.21
CA SER A 126 20.06 4.09 10.54
C SER A 126 18.64 3.93 11.12
N THR A 127 17.73 3.26 10.40
CA THR A 127 16.31 3.26 10.77
C THR A 127 15.86 2.02 11.54
N GLY A 128 16.62 0.93 11.48
CA GLY A 128 16.22 -0.38 12.01
C GLY A 128 15.04 -1.04 11.27
N ILE A 129 14.57 -0.44 10.18
CA ILE A 129 13.46 -0.95 9.38
C ILE A 129 13.97 -2.07 8.47
N LYS A 130 13.26 -3.20 8.48
CA LYS A 130 13.51 -4.30 7.56
C LYS A 130 12.95 -3.95 6.19
N SER A 131 13.68 -4.29 5.13
CA SER A 131 13.20 -4.14 3.76
C SER A 131 13.26 -5.46 3.01
N GLU A 132 12.29 -5.67 2.16
CA GLU A 132 12.23 -6.79 1.23
C GLU A 132 12.07 -6.23 -0.18
N LEU A 133 13.06 -6.48 -1.02
CA LEU A 133 13.09 -6.02 -2.40
C LEU A 133 12.44 -7.07 -3.28
N ILE A 134 11.50 -6.63 -4.10
CA ILE A 134 10.82 -7.49 -5.06
C ILE A 134 11.73 -7.76 -6.26
N ASP A 135 12.29 -6.67 -6.80
CA ASP A 135 13.18 -6.71 -7.94
C ASP A 135 14.47 -5.92 -7.65
N ASN A 136 15.63 -6.57 -7.79
CA ASN A 136 16.89 -5.87 -7.73
C ASN A 136 17.24 -5.32 -9.11
N ILE A 137 16.85 -4.08 -9.39
CA ILE A 137 17.03 -3.40 -10.67
C ILE A 137 18.20 -2.44 -10.65
N LYS A 138 18.82 -2.27 -11.82
CA LYS A 138 19.85 -1.25 -12.04
C LYS A 138 19.17 0.11 -12.22
N LEU A 139 19.54 1.08 -11.40
CA LEU A 139 19.07 2.46 -11.47
C LEU A 139 20.02 3.36 -12.31
N GLY A 140 21.19 2.84 -12.67
CA GLY A 140 22.21 3.62 -13.37
C GLY A 140 22.88 4.65 -12.48
N GLN A 141 23.15 5.83 -13.01
CA GLN A 141 23.71 6.92 -12.22
C GLN A 141 22.61 7.52 -11.34
N TYR A 142 22.80 7.45 -10.04
CA TYR A 142 21.80 7.91 -9.07
C TYR A 142 22.44 8.75 -7.96
N ARG A 143 21.69 9.74 -7.50
CA ARG A 143 22.13 10.61 -6.40
C ARG A 143 21.00 10.74 -5.38
N VAL A 144 21.30 10.34 -4.16
CA VAL A 144 20.46 10.64 -2.99
C VAL A 144 20.70 12.10 -2.61
N ASN A 145 19.63 12.88 -2.50
CA ASN A 145 19.66 14.30 -2.21
C ASN A 145 19.53 14.56 -0.69
N GLN A 146 19.57 15.85 -0.32
CA GLN A 146 19.27 16.27 1.04
C GLN A 146 17.74 16.33 1.22
N GLY A 147 17.16 15.27 1.78
CA GLY A 147 15.74 15.18 2.03
C GLY A 147 15.47 14.18 3.14
N THR A 148 14.25 13.71 3.25
CA THR A 148 13.89 12.59 4.12
C THR A 148 13.94 11.27 3.33
N VAL A 149 14.08 10.16 4.03
CA VAL A 149 14.03 8.83 3.39
C VAL A 149 12.72 8.64 2.61
N ALA A 150 11.59 9.11 3.16
CA ALA A 150 10.30 9.05 2.47
C ALA A 150 10.28 9.88 1.17
N GLN A 151 10.97 11.03 1.13
CA GLN A 151 11.08 11.82 -0.10
C GLN A 151 11.89 11.08 -1.16
N GLU A 152 13.01 10.46 -0.79
CA GLU A 152 13.82 9.65 -1.72
C GLU A 152 13.04 8.43 -2.25
N LEU A 153 12.26 7.76 -1.39
CA LEU A 153 11.37 6.67 -1.83
C LEU A 153 10.29 7.18 -2.81
N ASN A 154 9.78 8.40 -2.60
CA ASN A 154 8.83 9.01 -3.54
C ASN A 154 9.49 9.38 -4.88
N GLU A 155 10.73 9.86 -4.86
CA GLU A 155 11.52 10.08 -6.08
C GLU A 155 11.73 8.78 -6.87
N LEU A 156 12.14 7.71 -6.17
CA LEU A 156 12.28 6.39 -6.78
C LEU A 156 10.96 5.90 -7.40
N LYS A 157 9.85 6.09 -6.67
CA LYS A 157 8.51 5.74 -7.17
C LYS A 157 8.15 6.51 -8.43
N THR A 158 8.39 7.81 -8.44
CA THR A 158 7.99 8.70 -9.54
C THR A 158 8.85 8.50 -10.78
N HIS A 159 10.17 8.41 -10.61
CA HIS A 159 11.10 8.33 -11.73
C HIS A 159 11.25 6.93 -12.31
N PHE A 160 11.16 5.90 -11.45
CA PHE A 160 11.37 4.52 -11.88
C PHE A 160 10.08 3.68 -11.88
N LEU A 161 8.92 4.29 -11.62
CA LEU A 161 7.62 3.62 -11.52
C LEU A 161 7.60 2.47 -10.51
N LEU A 162 8.41 2.58 -9.45
CA LEU A 162 8.47 1.60 -8.39
C LEU A 162 7.27 1.73 -7.47
N ASN A 163 6.92 0.64 -6.81
CA ASN A 163 6.07 0.66 -5.64
C ASN A 163 6.95 0.70 -4.39
N ALA A 164 6.55 1.47 -3.39
CA ALA A 164 7.15 1.47 -2.06
C ALA A 164 6.01 1.53 -1.04
N TYR A 165 5.90 0.53 -0.18
CA TYR A 165 4.82 0.45 0.81
C TYR A 165 5.21 -0.50 1.95
N PHE A 166 4.57 -0.33 3.11
CA PHE A 166 4.72 -1.23 4.24
C PHE A 166 3.67 -2.35 4.23
N ARG A 167 4.09 -3.52 4.68
CA ARG A 167 3.20 -4.62 5.10
C ARG A 167 3.56 -5.06 6.51
N ILE A 168 2.57 -5.56 7.23
CA ILE A 168 2.79 -6.21 8.53
C ILE A 168 3.03 -7.70 8.24
N ILE A 169 4.22 -8.18 8.60
CA ILE A 169 4.63 -9.59 8.50
C ILE A 169 5.13 -10.01 9.87
N ASP A 170 4.54 -11.07 10.42
CA ASP A 170 4.88 -11.56 11.77
C ASP A 170 4.83 -10.44 12.84
N ASN A 171 3.81 -9.59 12.77
CA ASN A 171 3.61 -8.39 13.60
C ASN A 171 4.69 -7.30 13.49
N GLU A 172 5.55 -7.37 12.48
CA GLU A 172 6.59 -6.38 12.20
C GLU A 172 6.30 -5.64 10.88
N PRO A 173 6.52 -4.32 10.82
CA PRO A 173 6.41 -3.59 9.57
C PRO A 173 7.62 -3.87 8.68
N VAL A 174 7.38 -4.37 7.49
CA VAL A 174 8.40 -4.63 6.46
C VAL A 174 8.16 -3.73 5.26
N LEU A 175 9.20 -3.03 4.82
CA LEU A 175 9.15 -2.18 3.62
C LEU A 175 9.39 -3.01 2.36
N TYR A 176 8.48 -2.92 1.41
CA TYR A 176 8.64 -3.44 0.05
C TYR A 176 8.96 -2.32 -0.92
N VAL A 177 9.95 -2.54 -1.79
CA VAL A 177 10.28 -1.64 -2.89
C VAL A 177 10.54 -2.45 -4.15
N GLY A 178 9.85 -2.14 -5.24
CA GLY A 178 10.05 -2.87 -6.50
C GLY A 178 9.03 -2.53 -7.58
N LEU A 179 9.14 -3.18 -8.73
CA LEU A 179 8.26 -2.99 -9.89
C LEU A 179 6.95 -3.77 -9.75
N LEU A 180 7.05 -5.00 -9.24
CA LEU A 180 5.95 -5.94 -9.15
C LEU A 180 5.56 -6.15 -7.69
N TYR A 181 4.45 -6.84 -7.48
CA TYR A 181 4.03 -7.24 -6.16
C TYR A 181 4.76 -8.54 -5.76
N PRO A 182 5.14 -8.71 -4.48
CA PRO A 182 5.73 -9.97 -4.02
C PRO A 182 4.70 -11.11 -4.13
N PHE A 183 5.08 -12.25 -4.69
CA PHE A 183 4.15 -13.37 -4.97
C PHE A 183 4.17 -14.47 -3.90
N ASP A 184 5.17 -14.51 -3.04
CA ASP A 184 5.35 -15.58 -2.08
C ASP A 184 4.60 -15.34 -0.77
N ASN A 185 4.03 -16.41 -0.20
CA ASN A 185 3.35 -16.46 1.11
C ASN A 185 2.20 -15.47 1.30
N ARG A 186 1.27 -15.41 0.34
CA ARG A 186 0.10 -14.54 0.43
C ARG A 186 -1.12 -15.27 0.88
N LYS A 187 -1.92 -14.58 1.68
CA LYS A 187 -3.26 -15.02 2.00
C LYS A 187 -4.08 -15.04 0.71
N LYS A 188 -4.83 -16.12 0.50
CA LYS A 188 -5.81 -16.24 -0.57
C LYS A 188 -7.19 -16.42 0.04
N GLU A 189 -8.10 -15.50 -0.29
CA GLU A 189 -9.49 -15.55 0.19
C GLU A 189 -10.44 -15.55 -1.01
N VAL A 190 -11.59 -16.21 -0.83
CA VAL A 190 -12.63 -16.36 -1.86
C VAL A 190 -13.80 -15.45 -1.56
N PHE A 191 -14.19 -14.67 -2.58
CA PHE A 191 -15.34 -13.79 -2.52
C PHE A 191 -16.32 -14.11 -3.66
N GLU A 192 -17.59 -14.28 -3.29
CA GLU A 192 -18.64 -14.69 -4.20
C GLU A 192 -19.84 -13.75 -4.11
N THR A 193 -20.29 -13.29 -5.27
CA THR A 193 -21.49 -12.44 -5.37
C THR A 193 -22.72 -13.20 -4.95
N GLY A 194 -23.50 -12.59 -4.06
CA GLY A 194 -24.68 -13.23 -3.45
C GLY A 194 -24.39 -14.05 -2.19
N MET A 195 -23.12 -14.26 -1.81
CA MET A 195 -22.73 -14.90 -0.57
C MET A 195 -22.07 -13.94 0.42
N ASN A 196 -20.88 -13.47 0.10
CA ASN A 196 -20.08 -12.59 0.98
C ASN A 196 -19.73 -11.24 0.34
N ILE A 197 -20.02 -11.02 -0.93
CA ILE A 197 -19.97 -9.69 -1.56
C ILE A 197 -21.30 -8.97 -1.31
N ILE A 198 -21.23 -7.80 -0.68
CA ILE A 198 -22.40 -6.96 -0.34
C ILE A 198 -22.79 -6.09 -1.54
N SER A 199 -21.79 -5.51 -2.21
CA SER A 199 -21.96 -4.73 -3.43
C SER A 199 -20.71 -4.80 -4.27
N GLU A 200 -20.88 -4.70 -5.58
CA GLU A 200 -19.78 -4.76 -6.54
C GLU A 200 -19.94 -3.70 -7.61
N ASP A 201 -18.82 -3.24 -8.12
CA ASP A 201 -18.71 -2.32 -9.26
C ASP A 201 -17.56 -2.86 -10.14
N PHE A 202 -17.91 -3.85 -10.97
CA PHE A 202 -16.97 -4.56 -11.81
C PHE A 202 -17.17 -4.23 -13.28
N GLU A 203 -16.06 -4.04 -13.98
CA GLU A 203 -15.95 -3.99 -15.43
C GLU A 203 -15.03 -5.12 -15.89
N PHE A 204 -15.53 -5.96 -16.80
CA PHE A 204 -14.66 -6.95 -17.43
C PHE A 204 -13.92 -6.31 -18.60
N ARG A 205 -12.59 -6.40 -18.59
CA ARG A 205 -11.74 -5.89 -19.66
C ARG A 205 -10.94 -7.02 -20.27
N GLN A 206 -10.84 -7.04 -21.59
CA GLN A 206 -9.92 -7.91 -22.29
C GLN A 206 -8.61 -7.18 -22.56
N LYS A 207 -7.50 -7.91 -22.55
CA LYS A 207 -6.17 -7.35 -22.84
C LYS A 207 -6.10 -6.64 -24.19
N GLU A 208 -6.85 -7.16 -25.16
CA GLU A 208 -6.96 -6.65 -26.52
C GLU A 208 -7.62 -5.28 -26.60
N ASP A 209 -8.53 -4.98 -25.67
CA ASP A 209 -9.24 -3.70 -25.61
C ASP A 209 -8.41 -2.61 -24.93
N ILE A 210 -7.38 -2.99 -24.17
CA ILE A 210 -6.51 -2.06 -23.43
C ILE A 210 -5.38 -1.62 -24.36
N LYS A 211 -5.48 -0.41 -24.88
CA LYS A 211 -4.45 0.18 -25.75
C LYS A 211 -3.50 1.02 -24.89
N VAL A 212 -2.26 0.57 -24.74
CA VAL A 212 -1.22 1.26 -23.99
C VAL A 212 0.07 1.28 -24.80
N LYS A 213 0.72 2.43 -24.83
CA LYS A 213 2.05 2.64 -25.41
C LYS A 213 3.01 3.07 -24.30
N VAL A 214 4.12 2.36 -24.16
CA VAL A 214 5.21 2.74 -23.26
C VAL A 214 6.31 3.40 -24.08
N GLU A 215 6.61 4.66 -23.77
CA GLU A 215 7.73 5.42 -24.32
C GLU A 215 8.86 5.42 -23.30
N ALA A 216 9.92 4.68 -23.58
CA ALA A 216 11.05 4.54 -22.69
C ALA A 216 12.28 5.26 -23.22
N THR A 217 12.92 6.04 -22.36
CA THR A 217 14.15 6.78 -22.68
C THR A 217 15.23 6.44 -21.66
N SER A 218 16.46 6.22 -22.14
CA SER A 218 17.66 6.16 -21.33
C SER A 218 18.72 7.11 -21.86
N VAL A 219 19.44 7.76 -20.95
CA VAL A 219 20.58 8.63 -21.29
C VAL A 219 21.80 8.08 -20.57
N ASP A 220 22.83 7.70 -21.31
CA ASP A 220 24.09 7.19 -20.76
C ASP A 220 25.00 8.30 -20.24
N MET A 221 26.10 7.93 -19.59
CA MET A 221 27.09 8.90 -19.06
C MET A 221 27.78 9.76 -20.13
N LYS A 222 27.65 9.41 -21.42
CA LYS A 222 28.18 10.17 -22.56
C LYS A 222 27.13 11.04 -23.22
N ASN A 223 25.96 11.24 -22.58
CA ASN A 223 24.78 11.93 -23.12
C ASN A 223 24.18 11.28 -24.38
N LYS A 224 24.48 10.03 -24.66
CA LYS A 224 23.82 9.30 -25.75
C LYS A 224 22.44 8.88 -25.28
N ARG A 225 21.42 9.32 -26.01
CA ARG A 225 20.02 8.99 -25.74
C ARG A 225 19.63 7.71 -26.48
N THR A 226 19.10 6.75 -25.75
CA THR A 226 18.41 5.57 -26.29
C THR A 226 16.92 5.78 -26.06
N TYR A 227 16.10 5.63 -27.10
CA TYR A 227 14.65 5.76 -27.05
C TYR A 227 14.03 4.54 -27.71
N LEU A 228 12.99 4.01 -27.10
CA LEU A 228 12.19 2.93 -27.67
C LEU A 228 10.72 3.07 -27.29
N GLU A 229 9.88 2.48 -28.10
CA GLU A 229 8.45 2.37 -27.88
C GLU A 229 8.06 0.88 -27.87
N VAL A 230 7.18 0.51 -26.92
CA VAL A 230 6.57 -0.82 -26.87
C VAL A 230 5.07 -0.69 -26.63
N GLY A 231 4.30 -1.64 -27.17
CA GLY A 231 2.83 -1.65 -27.06
C GLY A 231 2.09 -1.08 -28.27
N ASP A 232 0.92 -0.53 -28.06
CA ASP A 232 0.01 -0.08 -29.13
C ASP A 232 0.34 1.33 -29.58
N LYS A 233 0.34 1.57 -30.91
CA LYS A 233 0.70 2.88 -31.47
C LYS A 233 -0.24 4.01 -31.02
N GLU A 234 -1.52 3.71 -30.82
CA GLU A 234 -2.57 4.67 -30.48
C GLU A 234 -3.06 4.54 -29.02
N GLY A 235 -2.27 3.90 -28.16
CA GLY A 235 -2.62 3.69 -26.75
C GLY A 235 -2.30 4.87 -25.85
N ASP A 236 -2.82 4.82 -24.62
CA ASP A 236 -2.46 5.73 -23.54
C ASP A 236 -0.95 5.69 -23.30
N ILE A 237 -0.32 6.86 -23.24
CA ILE A 237 1.14 6.95 -23.19
C ILE A 237 1.63 6.87 -21.75
N VAL A 238 2.46 5.87 -21.47
CA VAL A 238 3.22 5.74 -20.22
C VAL A 238 4.68 6.10 -20.52
N LYS A 239 5.20 7.18 -19.91
CA LYS A 239 6.58 7.63 -20.11
C LYS A 239 7.49 7.11 -19.02
N ILE A 240 8.62 6.53 -19.41
CA ILE A 240 9.66 6.01 -18.53
C ILE A 240 10.99 6.67 -18.88
N ASN A 241 11.69 7.22 -17.89
CA ASN A 241 13.00 7.80 -18.06
C ASN A 241 13.95 7.18 -17.03
N ILE A 242 14.83 6.28 -17.47
CA ILE A 242 15.80 5.63 -16.60
C ILE A 242 17.21 5.85 -17.17
N PRO A 243 18.13 6.48 -16.40
CA PRO A 243 19.46 6.72 -16.89
C PRO A 243 20.30 5.43 -16.96
N ASP A 244 21.29 5.44 -17.86
CA ASP A 244 22.39 4.46 -17.97
C ASP A 244 21.95 2.99 -18.14
N LEU A 245 20.85 2.77 -18.87
CA LEU A 245 20.43 1.45 -19.31
C LEU A 245 20.85 1.19 -20.76
N THR A 246 21.26 -0.04 -21.03
CA THR A 246 21.40 -0.53 -22.41
C THR A 246 20.04 -0.64 -23.08
N GLU A 247 19.99 -0.73 -24.40
CA GLU A 247 18.73 -0.87 -25.13
C GLU A 247 17.96 -2.14 -24.70
N SER A 248 18.66 -3.25 -24.43
CA SER A 248 18.05 -4.49 -23.96
C SER A 248 17.42 -4.32 -22.58
N GLU A 249 18.15 -3.76 -21.62
CA GLU A 249 17.65 -3.50 -20.26
C GLU A 249 16.44 -2.54 -20.29
N LEU A 250 16.50 -1.49 -21.11
CA LEU A 250 15.42 -0.54 -21.27
C LEU A 250 14.18 -1.18 -21.88
N ARG A 251 14.36 -2.09 -22.85
CA ARG A 251 13.28 -2.86 -23.47
C ARG A 251 12.61 -3.82 -22.49
N ASP A 252 13.40 -4.53 -21.68
CA ASP A 252 12.89 -5.43 -20.66
C ASP A 252 12.07 -4.67 -19.62
N PHE A 253 12.56 -3.49 -19.21
CA PHE A 253 11.85 -2.63 -18.29
C PHE A 253 10.52 -2.11 -18.88
N ALA A 254 10.54 -1.66 -20.12
CA ALA A 254 9.37 -1.18 -20.82
C ALA A 254 8.31 -2.29 -21.03
N ASN A 255 8.74 -3.52 -21.32
CA ASN A 255 7.85 -4.67 -21.44
C ASN A 255 7.19 -5.02 -20.12
N LYS A 256 7.93 -5.06 -19.01
CA LYS A 256 7.36 -5.28 -17.66
C LYS A 256 6.34 -4.19 -17.30
N ALA A 257 6.62 -2.95 -17.63
CA ALA A 257 5.68 -1.85 -17.41
C ALA A 257 4.40 -1.98 -18.27
N LEU A 258 4.55 -2.43 -19.53
CA LEU A 258 3.42 -2.70 -20.43
C LEU A 258 2.55 -3.85 -19.90
N GLU A 259 3.15 -4.97 -19.51
CA GLU A 259 2.43 -6.13 -18.94
C GLU A 259 1.64 -5.75 -17.70
N ARG A 260 2.19 -4.88 -16.86
CA ARG A 260 1.51 -4.36 -15.67
C ARG A 260 0.23 -3.58 -16.02
N GLN A 261 0.20 -2.89 -17.16
CA GLN A 261 -0.97 -2.11 -17.60
C GLN A 261 -2.00 -2.97 -18.35
N LYS A 262 -1.56 -4.05 -19.00
CA LYS A 262 -2.41 -4.91 -19.83
C LYS A 262 -2.66 -6.25 -19.15
N SER A 263 -3.82 -6.39 -18.56
CA SER A 263 -4.28 -7.68 -18.03
C SER A 263 -5.75 -7.91 -18.32
N THR A 264 -6.10 -9.11 -18.82
CA THR A 264 -7.50 -9.51 -18.95
C THR A 264 -8.06 -9.83 -17.56
N GLY A 265 -9.29 -9.40 -17.29
CA GLY A 265 -9.96 -9.74 -16.03
C GLY A 265 -10.96 -8.66 -15.59
N LEU A 266 -11.52 -8.88 -14.42
CA LEU A 266 -12.35 -7.88 -13.75
C LEU A 266 -11.48 -6.72 -13.29
N LYS A 267 -11.96 -5.51 -13.52
CA LYS A 267 -11.47 -4.29 -12.89
C LYS A 267 -12.59 -3.67 -12.07
N GLY A 268 -12.23 -2.96 -11.02
CA GLY A 268 -13.18 -2.30 -10.16
C GLY A 268 -12.99 -2.68 -8.71
N ARG A 269 -14.06 -2.59 -7.95
CA ARG A 269 -14.04 -2.80 -6.51
C ARG A 269 -15.31 -3.50 -6.04
N PHE A 270 -15.21 -4.11 -4.87
CA PHE A 270 -16.37 -4.68 -4.20
C PHE A 270 -16.30 -4.45 -2.70
N THR A 271 -17.45 -4.37 -2.08
CA THR A 271 -17.58 -4.23 -0.62
C THR A 271 -18.04 -5.56 -0.03
N THR A 272 -17.38 -5.96 1.04
CA THR A 272 -17.68 -7.20 1.77
C THR A 272 -17.66 -6.95 3.28
N PHE A 273 -17.93 -7.98 4.06
CA PHE A 273 -17.76 -7.95 5.50
C PHE A 273 -16.27 -7.77 5.86
N GLY A 274 -15.97 -7.29 7.06
CA GLY A 274 -14.58 -7.08 7.51
C GLY A 274 -13.77 -8.37 7.70
N GLN A 275 -14.43 -9.52 7.66
CA GLN A 275 -13.84 -10.86 7.67
C GLN A 275 -14.52 -11.73 6.61
N PRO A 276 -13.77 -12.62 5.89
CA PRO A 276 -12.34 -12.85 6.03
C PRO A 276 -11.53 -11.61 5.69
N SER A 277 -10.50 -11.34 6.50
CA SER A 277 -9.67 -10.15 6.34
C SER A 277 -8.66 -10.33 5.21
N VAL A 278 -8.46 -9.28 4.42
CA VAL A 278 -7.39 -9.20 3.44
C VAL A 278 -6.66 -7.86 3.59
N SER A 279 -5.42 -7.82 3.18
CA SER A 279 -4.60 -6.61 3.10
C SER A 279 -4.13 -6.38 1.66
N LYS A 280 -3.64 -5.19 1.38
CA LYS A 280 -3.03 -4.90 0.07
C LYS A 280 -1.99 -5.95 -0.29
N CYS A 281 -1.92 -6.34 -1.55
CA CYS A 281 -1.11 -7.41 -2.11
C CYS A 281 -1.50 -8.85 -1.70
N ASP A 282 -2.55 -9.07 -0.95
CA ASP A 282 -3.13 -10.41 -0.80
C ASP A 282 -3.81 -10.83 -2.11
N ILE A 283 -4.15 -12.09 -2.21
CA ILE A 283 -4.84 -12.67 -3.36
C ILE A 283 -6.32 -12.81 -3.01
N VAL A 284 -7.17 -12.32 -3.88
CA VAL A 284 -8.61 -12.56 -3.80
C VAL A 284 -9.06 -13.33 -5.03
N GLU A 285 -9.77 -14.43 -4.80
CA GLU A 285 -10.49 -15.13 -5.86
C GLU A 285 -11.92 -14.59 -5.87
N VAL A 286 -12.35 -14.06 -7.02
CA VAL A 286 -13.67 -13.44 -7.17
C VAL A 286 -14.52 -14.31 -8.07
N HIS A 287 -15.69 -14.69 -7.57
CA HIS A 287 -16.76 -15.34 -8.32
C HIS A 287 -17.86 -14.33 -8.59
N SER A 288 -17.91 -13.82 -9.81
CA SER A 288 -18.90 -12.81 -10.20
C SER A 288 -20.26 -13.44 -10.58
N LEU A 289 -21.30 -12.62 -10.57
CA LEU A 289 -22.67 -13.07 -10.83
C LEU A 289 -22.85 -13.66 -12.24
N ASP A 290 -22.07 -13.22 -13.21
CA ASP A 290 -22.08 -13.72 -14.59
C ASP A 290 -21.27 -15.02 -14.79
N GLY A 291 -20.79 -15.61 -13.69
CA GLY A 291 -20.10 -16.90 -13.65
C GLY A 291 -18.61 -16.82 -13.98
N ARG A 292 -18.03 -15.63 -14.11
CA ARG A 292 -16.58 -15.49 -14.25
C ARG A 292 -15.88 -15.73 -12.92
N ILE A 293 -14.75 -16.43 -12.97
CA ILE A 293 -13.92 -16.71 -11.81
C ILE A 293 -12.48 -16.30 -12.15
N GLY A 294 -11.89 -15.49 -11.29
CA GLY A 294 -10.51 -15.03 -11.46
C GLY A 294 -9.83 -14.72 -10.14
N SER A 295 -8.51 -14.86 -10.13
CA SER A 295 -7.65 -14.50 -8.99
C SER A 295 -6.96 -13.16 -9.26
N TYR A 296 -7.04 -12.27 -8.30
CA TYR A 296 -6.56 -10.89 -8.42
C TYR A 296 -5.73 -10.52 -7.20
N LEU A 297 -4.76 -9.64 -7.41
CA LEU A 297 -4.10 -8.96 -6.30
C LEU A 297 -5.00 -7.87 -5.73
N VAL A 298 -4.95 -7.69 -4.43
CA VAL A 298 -5.57 -6.55 -3.76
C VAL A 298 -4.68 -5.32 -3.99
N GLN A 299 -5.16 -4.36 -4.76
CA GLN A 299 -4.47 -3.09 -4.97
C GLN A 299 -4.71 -2.15 -3.78
N LYS A 300 -5.96 -2.02 -3.36
CA LYS A 300 -6.40 -1.14 -2.29
C LYS A 300 -7.41 -1.85 -1.42
N ASN A 301 -7.37 -1.59 -0.11
CA ASN A 301 -8.39 -2.02 0.83
C ASN A 301 -8.79 -0.85 1.74
N GLU A 302 -10.05 -0.46 1.68
CA GLU A 302 -10.65 0.56 2.54
C GLU A 302 -11.49 -0.15 3.60
N ILE A 303 -11.10 -0.02 4.86
CA ILE A 303 -11.74 -0.68 5.98
C ILE A 303 -12.54 0.33 6.79
N GLU A 304 -13.79 0.02 7.06
CA GLU A 304 -14.66 0.78 7.96
C GLU A 304 -15.18 -0.12 9.09
N PHE A 305 -15.00 0.35 10.31
CA PHE A 305 -15.47 -0.34 11.52
C PHE A 305 -16.18 0.66 12.44
N GLY A 306 -17.39 0.35 12.88
CA GLY A 306 -18.15 1.20 13.79
C GLY A 306 -19.64 1.00 13.70
N MET A 307 -20.41 2.07 13.86
CA MET A 307 -21.88 2.02 13.92
C MET A 307 -22.54 1.41 12.66
N ASN A 308 -21.89 1.54 11.50
CA ASN A 308 -22.38 0.98 10.24
C ASN A 308 -21.93 -0.48 10.00
N GLY A 309 -21.31 -1.10 11.00
CA GLY A 309 -20.80 -2.45 10.95
C GLY A 309 -19.30 -2.49 10.66
N PHE A 310 -18.81 -3.69 10.35
CA PHE A 310 -17.43 -3.92 9.95
C PHE A 310 -17.42 -4.34 8.47
N ARG A 311 -16.83 -3.49 7.63
CA ARG A 311 -16.81 -3.63 6.17
C ARG A 311 -15.40 -3.41 5.67
N GLN A 312 -15.11 -3.99 4.51
CA GLN A 312 -13.94 -3.70 3.71
C GLN A 312 -14.36 -3.53 2.24
N THR A 313 -13.78 -2.52 1.58
CA THR A 313 -13.97 -2.28 0.15
C THR A 313 -12.64 -2.54 -0.55
N ILE A 314 -12.63 -3.61 -1.34
CA ILE A 314 -11.43 -4.14 -1.98
C ILE A 314 -11.41 -3.69 -3.44
N THR A 315 -10.35 -3.01 -3.84
CA THR A 315 -10.09 -2.67 -5.25
C THR A 315 -9.16 -3.72 -5.85
N LEU A 316 -9.60 -4.29 -6.96
CA LEU A 316 -8.85 -5.30 -7.69
C LEU A 316 -7.65 -4.67 -8.41
N GLY A 317 -6.51 -5.28 -8.22
CA GLY A 317 -5.26 -4.97 -8.93
C GLY A 317 -5.07 -5.87 -10.15
N GLN A 318 -3.83 -6.33 -10.32
CA GLN A 318 -3.46 -7.20 -11.44
C GLN A 318 -4.16 -8.56 -11.33
N ALA A 319 -4.74 -9.02 -12.45
CA ALA A 319 -5.21 -10.40 -12.57
C ALA A 319 -4.00 -11.35 -12.60
N LEU A 320 -4.05 -12.41 -11.78
CA LEU A 320 -3.03 -13.45 -11.72
C LEU A 320 -3.43 -14.63 -12.60
N GLU A 321 -4.68 -15.03 -12.51
CA GLU A 321 -5.21 -16.18 -13.22
C GLU A 321 -6.71 -15.97 -13.50
N LEU A 322 -7.17 -16.33 -14.70
CA LEU A 322 -8.57 -16.46 -15.03
C LEU A 322 -8.90 -17.95 -15.04
N ILE A 323 -9.75 -18.37 -14.10
CA ILE A 323 -10.13 -19.77 -13.92
C ILE A 323 -11.29 -20.10 -14.86
N LYS A 324 -12.16 -19.10 -15.10
CA LYS A 324 -13.31 -19.23 -15.99
C LYS A 324 -13.67 -17.86 -16.57
N THR A 325 -13.90 -17.81 -17.87
CA THR A 325 -14.35 -16.62 -18.63
C THR A 325 -15.76 -16.83 -19.19
#